data_07076451de94a7a9e0d8618b9f2fd5f1
#
_entry.id   07076451de94a7a9e0d8618b9f2fd5f1
#
_cell.length_a   1.000
_cell.length_b   1.000
_cell.length_c   1.000
_cell.angle_alpha   90.00
_cell.angle_beta   90.00
_cell.angle_gamma   90.00
#
_symmetry.space_group_name_H-M   'P 1'
#
loop_
_entity.id
_entity.type
_entity.pdbx_description
1 polymer ?
#
loop_
_entity_poly.entity_id
_entity_poly.type
_entity_poly.pdbx_seq_one_letter_code
_entity_poly.pdbx_strand_id
1 'polypeptide(L)'
;MDRLYTPWRYDYIKGTSGEKTGTGSACVFCSLAARGDDEASFILHRARQNFVVLNVYPYTSGHLMIVPFEHTADFAALAKETSDELMDLAKRAQAILEGAYHPHGFNLGMNLGRAAGAGVSDHLHLHVLPRWAGDSNFMTTVGETRVIPEDLRTTYDKLRGRF
;
A
#
# COMPACT_ATOMS: atom_id res chain seq x y z
N MET A 1 6.40 -28.51 8.13
CA MET A 1 6.17 -27.16 7.55
C MET A 1 5.37 -27.38 6.27
N ASP A 2 4.09 -27.08 6.30
CA ASP A 2 3.20 -27.28 5.16
C ASP A 2 3.54 -26.26 4.08
N ARG A 3 3.70 -26.73 2.85
CA ARG A 3 3.98 -25.86 1.70
C ARG A 3 2.69 -25.68 0.91
N LEU A 4 2.19 -24.45 0.86
CA LEU A 4 1.07 -24.10 -0.01
C LEU A 4 1.57 -23.98 -1.46
N TYR A 5 1.17 -24.91 -2.30
CA TYR A 5 1.45 -24.87 -3.73
C TYR A 5 0.49 -23.90 -4.40
N THR A 6 1.02 -22.84 -5.01
CA THR A 6 0.24 -21.79 -5.71
C THR A 6 0.73 -21.65 -7.15
N PRO A 7 0.47 -22.67 -8.04
CA PRO A 7 1.00 -22.69 -9.40
C PRO A 7 0.58 -21.47 -10.25
N TRP A 8 -0.61 -20.92 -10.02
CA TRP A 8 -1.10 -19.68 -10.67
C TRP A 8 -0.25 -18.44 -10.37
N ARG A 9 0.44 -18.40 -9.24
CA ARG A 9 1.34 -17.31 -8.90
C ARG A 9 2.60 -17.30 -9.77
N TYR A 10 2.93 -18.46 -10.37
CA TYR A 10 4.05 -18.60 -11.28
C TYR A 10 3.81 -17.85 -12.60
N ASP A 11 2.59 -17.87 -13.13
CA ASP A 11 2.24 -17.13 -14.34
C ASP A 11 2.18 -15.62 -14.09
N TYR A 12 1.72 -15.21 -12.91
CA TYR A 12 1.82 -13.81 -12.47
C TYR A 12 3.29 -13.35 -12.38
N ILE A 13 4.16 -14.17 -11.77
CA ILE A 13 5.60 -13.89 -11.65
C ILE A 13 6.26 -13.85 -13.04
N LYS A 14 5.91 -14.77 -13.94
CA LYS A 14 6.40 -14.75 -15.33
C LYS A 14 5.91 -13.52 -16.10
N GLY A 15 4.66 -13.13 -15.94
CA GLY A 15 4.09 -11.96 -16.60
C GLY A 15 4.70 -10.63 -16.10
N THR A 16 5.19 -10.60 -14.85
CA THR A 16 5.90 -9.45 -14.27
C THR A 16 7.42 -9.49 -14.52
N SER A 17 7.97 -10.65 -14.96
CA SER A 17 9.39 -10.83 -15.30
C SER A 17 9.73 -10.32 -16.71
N GLY A 18 8.73 -9.95 -17.53
CA GLY A 18 8.96 -9.22 -18.76
C GLY A 18 9.52 -7.84 -18.43
N GLU A 19 10.75 -7.61 -18.85
CA GLU A 19 11.46 -6.34 -18.74
C GLU A 19 10.58 -5.18 -19.19
N LYS A 20 9.94 -4.50 -18.22
CA LYS A 20 9.62 -3.10 -18.40
C LYS A 20 10.86 -2.29 -17.98
N THR A 21 11.97 -2.52 -18.67
CA THR A 21 13.04 -1.55 -18.80
C THR A 21 12.57 -0.46 -19.78
N GLY A 22 11.49 0.21 -19.40
CA GLY A 22 11.10 1.47 -19.99
C GLY A 22 11.92 2.56 -19.31
N THR A 23 13.08 2.88 -19.85
CA THR A 23 13.73 4.16 -19.66
C THR A 23 12.72 5.25 -19.97
N GLY A 24 12.12 5.85 -18.92
CA GLY A 24 11.25 7.04 -19.08
C GLY A 24 9.91 7.06 -18.35
N SER A 25 9.48 6.02 -17.66
CA SER A 25 8.27 6.14 -16.80
C SER A 25 8.64 6.79 -15.47
N ALA A 26 8.20 8.05 -15.27
CA ALA A 26 8.34 8.71 -13.99
C ALA A 26 7.72 7.85 -12.88
N CYS A 27 8.37 7.76 -11.71
CA CYS A 27 7.88 7.02 -10.57
C CYS A 27 6.45 7.47 -10.22
N VAL A 28 5.53 6.52 -10.07
CA VAL A 28 4.12 6.81 -9.79
C VAL A 28 3.95 7.62 -8.49
N PHE A 29 4.70 7.32 -7.44
CA PHE A 29 4.61 8.03 -6.16
C PHE A 29 5.17 9.45 -6.27
N CYS A 30 6.30 9.66 -6.96
CA CYS A 30 6.82 10.99 -7.24
C CYS A 30 5.82 11.81 -8.07
N SER A 31 5.18 11.19 -9.05
CA SER A 31 4.16 11.83 -9.89
C SER A 31 2.92 12.23 -9.08
N LEU A 32 2.46 11.35 -8.17
CA LEU A 32 1.33 11.65 -7.28
C LEU A 32 1.68 12.81 -6.33
N ALA A 33 2.86 12.76 -5.72
CA ALA A 33 3.33 13.81 -4.80
C ALA A 33 3.42 15.17 -5.48
N ALA A 34 3.81 15.22 -6.76
CA ALA A 34 4.01 16.45 -7.53
C ALA A 34 2.71 17.07 -8.07
N ARG A 35 1.60 16.31 -8.19
CA ARG A 35 0.35 16.79 -8.81
C ARG A 35 -0.32 17.96 -8.10
N GLY A 36 -0.16 18.09 -6.78
CA GLY A 36 -0.81 19.13 -5.99
C GLY A 36 -2.33 19.01 -5.84
N ASP A 37 -2.92 17.96 -6.41
CA ASP A 37 -4.35 17.62 -6.29
C ASP A 37 -4.47 16.32 -5.47
N ASP A 38 -4.65 16.48 -4.17
CA ASP A 38 -4.69 15.37 -3.22
C ASP A 38 -5.95 14.53 -3.37
N GLU A 39 -7.06 15.16 -3.75
CA GLU A 39 -8.33 14.46 -3.94
C GLU A 39 -8.28 13.55 -5.18
N ALA A 40 -7.80 14.04 -6.30
CA ALA A 40 -7.64 13.24 -7.51
C ALA A 40 -6.54 12.16 -7.37
N SER A 41 -5.59 12.37 -6.45
CA SER A 41 -4.48 11.44 -6.17
C SER A 41 -4.76 10.50 -5.00
N PHE A 42 -5.92 10.61 -4.33
CA PHE A 42 -6.27 9.89 -3.11
C PHE A 42 -5.23 10.05 -1.98
N ILE A 43 -4.54 11.19 -1.92
CA ILE A 43 -3.64 11.54 -0.82
C ILE A 43 -4.49 12.03 0.34
N LEU A 44 -4.37 11.37 1.49
CA LEU A 44 -5.12 11.68 2.70
C LEU A 44 -4.40 12.70 3.58
N HIS A 45 -3.07 12.71 3.53
CA HIS A 45 -2.24 13.57 4.36
C HIS A 45 -0.84 13.76 3.79
N ARG A 46 -0.33 14.98 3.88
CA ARG A 46 1.07 15.33 3.60
C ARG A 46 1.73 15.74 4.90
N ALA A 47 2.66 14.93 5.40
CA ALA A 47 3.51 15.26 6.53
C ALA A 47 4.79 15.95 6.05
N ARG A 48 5.82 15.99 6.87
CA ARG A 48 7.06 16.69 6.55
C ARG A 48 7.96 15.89 5.60
N GLN A 49 8.10 14.60 5.84
CA GLN A 49 9.00 13.69 5.10
C GLN A 49 8.22 12.66 4.29
N ASN A 50 6.96 12.41 4.64
CA ASN A 50 6.14 11.34 4.08
C ASN A 50 4.74 11.85 3.74
N PHE A 51 4.03 11.10 2.91
CA PHE A 51 2.59 11.29 2.69
C PHE A 51 1.83 9.99 2.84
N VAL A 52 0.54 10.10 3.17
CA VAL A 52 -0.38 8.97 3.30
C VAL A 52 -1.32 8.97 2.11
N VAL A 53 -1.41 7.85 1.41
CA VAL A 53 -2.21 7.70 0.18
C VAL A 53 -2.98 6.38 0.21
N LEU A 54 -4.16 6.33 -0.42
CA LEU A 54 -4.87 5.08 -0.64
C LEU A 54 -4.14 4.24 -1.70
N ASN A 55 -4.09 2.94 -1.48
CA ASN A 55 -3.68 2.03 -2.54
C ASN A 55 -4.82 1.90 -3.57
N VAL A 56 -4.57 2.30 -4.82
CA VAL A 56 -5.57 2.19 -5.91
C VAL A 56 -5.83 0.74 -6.35
N TYR A 57 -5.00 -0.20 -5.91
CA TYR A 57 -5.20 -1.65 -6.02
C TYR A 57 -5.31 -2.28 -4.63
N PRO A 58 -6.37 -1.96 -3.86
CA PRO A 58 -6.43 -2.31 -2.46
C PRO A 58 -6.54 -3.83 -2.26
N TYR A 59 -5.92 -4.34 -1.19
CA TYR A 59 -6.07 -5.74 -0.80
C TYR A 59 -7.27 -5.95 0.12
N THR A 60 -7.64 -4.90 0.86
CA THR A 60 -8.81 -4.83 1.74
C THR A 60 -9.33 -3.40 1.72
N SER A 61 -10.58 -3.16 2.13
CA SER A 61 -11.09 -1.79 2.35
C SER A 61 -10.19 -1.05 3.33
N GLY A 62 -9.91 0.23 3.09
CA GLY A 62 -9.03 1.02 3.95
C GLY A 62 -7.54 0.73 3.80
N HIS A 63 -7.09 0.08 2.73
CA HIS A 63 -5.68 -0.15 2.47
C HIS A 63 -4.94 1.15 2.21
N LEU A 64 -4.10 1.56 3.16
CA LEU A 64 -3.26 2.76 3.10
C LEU A 64 -1.81 2.41 2.76
N MET A 65 -1.12 3.36 2.15
CA MET A 65 0.33 3.36 2.03
C MET A 65 0.89 4.65 2.62
N ILE A 66 2.03 4.54 3.31
CA ILE A 66 2.82 5.68 3.78
C ILE A 66 4.10 5.69 2.96
N VAL A 67 4.33 6.79 2.27
CA VAL A 67 5.33 6.90 1.21
C VAL A 67 6.24 8.09 1.51
N PRO A 68 7.57 7.92 1.57
CA PRO A 68 8.50 9.05 1.64
C PRO A 68 8.37 9.96 0.42
N PHE A 69 8.59 11.26 0.60
CA PHE A 69 8.74 12.17 -0.55
C PHE A 69 10.06 11.91 -1.28
N GLU A 70 11.07 11.46 -0.55
CA GLU A 70 12.34 11.05 -1.12
C GLU A 70 12.17 9.81 -1.99
N HIS A 71 12.62 9.89 -3.25
CA HIS A 71 12.64 8.74 -4.16
C HIS A 71 13.81 7.81 -3.80
N THR A 72 13.55 6.79 -3.02
CA THR A 72 14.55 5.79 -2.62
C THR A 72 13.93 4.39 -2.53
N ALA A 73 14.72 3.38 -2.86
CA ALA A 73 14.41 1.97 -2.64
C ALA A 73 15.18 1.40 -1.44
N ASP A 74 16.13 2.15 -0.90
CA ASP A 74 17.03 1.69 0.16
C ASP A 74 16.50 2.08 1.53
N PHE A 75 15.87 1.10 2.19
CA PHE A 75 15.34 1.28 3.55
C PHE A 75 16.46 1.50 4.59
N ALA A 76 17.63 0.89 4.38
CA ALA A 76 18.73 0.99 5.34
C ALA A 76 19.40 2.39 5.31
N ALA A 77 19.35 3.06 4.15
CA ALA A 77 19.90 4.40 3.96
C ALA A 77 18.88 5.51 4.30
N LEU A 78 17.62 5.16 4.60
CA LEU A 78 16.59 6.15 4.88
C LEU A 78 16.96 6.99 6.10
N ALA A 79 16.85 8.32 5.99
CA ALA A 79 17.12 9.22 7.09
C ALA A 79 16.26 8.88 8.32
N LYS A 80 16.85 9.02 9.52
CA LYS A 80 16.15 8.69 10.76
C LYS A 80 14.83 9.46 10.93
N GLU A 81 14.84 10.74 10.58
CA GLU A 81 13.67 11.61 10.67
C GLU A 81 12.53 11.12 9.77
N THR A 82 12.86 10.59 8.59
CA THR A 82 11.89 10.04 7.64
C THR A 82 11.31 8.72 8.17
N SER A 83 12.17 7.84 8.69
CA SER A 83 11.73 6.55 9.25
C SER A 83 10.92 6.70 10.55
N ASP A 84 11.29 7.63 11.43
CA ASP A 84 10.56 7.92 12.65
C ASP A 84 9.14 8.46 12.32
N GLU A 85 9.06 9.46 11.41
CA GLU A 85 7.78 10.02 10.99
C GLU A 85 6.91 8.96 10.28
N LEU A 86 7.51 8.09 9.46
CA LEU A 86 6.81 6.99 8.79
C LEU A 86 6.14 6.06 9.81
N MET A 87 6.83 5.71 10.90
CA MET A 87 6.27 4.88 11.96
C MET A 87 5.22 5.62 12.80
N ASP A 88 5.37 6.91 13.03
CA ASP A 88 4.35 7.70 13.72
C ASP A 88 3.07 7.85 12.88
N LEU A 89 3.22 8.02 11.57
CA LEU A 89 2.09 8.00 10.64
C LEU A 89 1.42 6.61 10.60
N ALA A 90 2.18 5.52 10.71
CA ALA A 90 1.62 4.17 10.76
C ALA A 90 0.76 3.94 12.00
N LYS A 91 1.21 4.40 13.18
CA LYS A 91 0.41 4.36 14.43
C LYS A 91 -0.86 5.20 14.30
N ARG A 92 -0.74 6.41 13.71
CA ARG A 92 -1.88 7.29 13.49
C ARG A 92 -2.87 6.68 12.50
N ALA A 93 -2.38 6.12 11.39
CA ALA A 93 -3.20 5.43 10.40
C ALA A 93 -3.96 4.25 11.03
N GLN A 94 -3.30 3.44 11.87
CA GLN A 94 -3.94 2.35 12.60
C GLN A 94 -5.11 2.88 13.46
N ALA A 95 -4.88 3.91 14.27
CA ALA A 95 -5.93 4.46 15.14
C ALA A 95 -7.12 5.03 14.35
N ILE A 96 -6.85 5.71 13.22
CA ILE A 96 -7.89 6.24 12.33
C ILE A 96 -8.71 5.11 11.71
N LEU A 97 -8.04 4.07 11.19
CA LEU A 97 -8.69 2.90 10.58
C LEU A 97 -9.48 2.10 11.62
N GLU A 98 -8.97 1.98 12.85
CA GLU A 98 -9.70 1.33 13.94
C GLU A 98 -11.02 2.05 14.26
N GLY A 99 -10.98 3.36 14.36
CA GLY A 99 -12.20 4.17 14.59
C GLY A 99 -13.16 4.21 13.41
N ALA A 100 -12.67 4.04 12.16
CA ALA A 100 -13.49 4.12 10.96
C ALA A 100 -14.09 2.77 10.53
N TYR A 101 -13.42 1.66 10.82
CA TYR A 101 -13.71 0.35 10.25
C TYR A 101 -13.88 -0.77 11.30
N HIS A 102 -13.47 -0.55 12.54
CA HIS A 102 -13.51 -1.55 13.62
C HIS A 102 -12.94 -2.93 13.16
N PRO A 103 -11.72 -2.99 12.61
CA PRO A 103 -11.13 -4.25 12.16
C PRO A 103 -10.78 -5.15 13.35
N HIS A 104 -10.58 -6.45 13.08
CA HIS A 104 -10.13 -7.40 14.09
C HIS A 104 -8.60 -7.40 14.28
N GLY A 105 -7.85 -6.74 13.39
CA GLY A 105 -6.40 -6.62 13.43
C GLY A 105 -5.83 -5.85 12.26
N PHE A 106 -4.50 -5.77 12.18
CA PHE A 106 -3.79 -5.06 11.14
C PHE A 106 -2.60 -5.88 10.61
N ASN A 107 -2.28 -5.68 9.33
CA ASN A 107 -0.97 -6.03 8.78
C ASN A 107 -0.25 -4.75 8.39
N LEU A 108 0.99 -4.60 8.83
CA LEU A 108 1.90 -3.55 8.42
C LEU A 108 3.14 -4.18 7.80
N GLY A 109 3.63 -3.63 6.70
CA GLY A 109 4.83 -4.18 6.06
C GLY A 109 5.24 -3.45 4.79
N MET A 110 6.50 -3.66 4.40
CA MET A 110 7.10 -3.19 3.15
C MET A 110 7.59 -4.38 2.33
N ASN A 111 7.49 -4.25 1.01
CA ASN A 111 8.14 -5.15 0.08
C ASN A 111 9.43 -4.49 -0.42
N LEU A 112 10.58 -4.98 0.00
CA LEU A 112 11.88 -4.44 -0.41
C LEU A 112 12.41 -5.24 -1.61
N GLY A 113 12.43 -4.60 -2.77
CA GLY A 113 12.88 -5.19 -4.03
C GLY A 113 11.83 -6.08 -4.72
N ARG A 114 12.11 -6.43 -5.97
CA ARG A 114 11.18 -7.20 -6.83
C ARG A 114 10.89 -8.60 -6.32
N ALA A 115 11.90 -9.28 -5.78
CA ALA A 115 11.76 -10.64 -5.26
C ALA A 115 10.83 -10.73 -4.04
N ALA A 116 10.63 -9.62 -3.33
CA ALA A 116 9.68 -9.52 -2.22
C ALA A 116 8.24 -9.20 -2.69
N GLY A 117 8.00 -9.02 -3.99
CA GLY A 117 6.68 -8.74 -4.55
C GLY A 117 6.32 -7.25 -4.63
N ALA A 118 7.32 -6.35 -4.59
CA ALA A 118 7.08 -4.92 -4.77
C ALA A 118 6.56 -4.63 -6.18
N GLY A 119 5.36 -4.06 -6.30
CA GLY A 119 4.80 -3.56 -7.55
C GLY A 119 5.53 -2.29 -8.04
N VAL A 120 5.98 -1.45 -7.11
CA VAL A 120 6.87 -0.31 -7.33
C VAL A 120 8.15 -0.59 -6.53
N SER A 121 9.16 -1.15 -7.20
CA SER A 121 10.40 -1.61 -6.54
C SER A 121 11.38 -0.50 -6.21
N ASP A 122 11.23 0.65 -6.86
CA ASP A 122 12.23 1.72 -6.86
C ASP A 122 11.86 2.86 -5.89
N HIS A 123 10.73 2.73 -5.19
CA HIS A 123 10.26 3.71 -4.23
C HIS A 123 9.64 3.01 -3.02
N LEU A 124 10.18 3.28 -1.83
CA LEU A 124 9.72 2.71 -0.57
C LEU A 124 8.28 3.10 -0.28
N HIS A 125 7.51 2.16 0.21
CA HIS A 125 6.15 2.40 0.69
C HIS A 125 5.78 1.37 1.76
N LEU A 126 5.27 1.86 2.88
CA LEU A 126 4.76 1.03 3.97
C LEU A 126 3.26 0.81 3.78
N HIS A 127 2.86 -0.43 3.66
CA HIS A 127 1.45 -0.82 3.64
C HIS A 127 0.87 -0.87 5.04
N VAL A 128 -0.35 -0.35 5.22
CA VAL A 128 -1.17 -0.48 6.42
C VAL A 128 -2.52 -1.04 6.00
N LEU A 129 -2.83 -2.25 6.47
CA LEU A 129 -4.03 -2.98 6.06
C LEU A 129 -4.85 -3.37 7.29
N PRO A 130 -6.11 -2.91 7.39
CA PRO A 130 -7.06 -3.47 8.35
C PRO A 130 -7.44 -4.89 7.92
N ARG A 131 -7.68 -5.76 8.91
CA ARG A 131 -7.97 -7.18 8.69
C ARG A 131 -9.21 -7.60 9.49
N TRP A 132 -10.01 -8.46 8.89
CA TRP A 132 -11.20 -9.05 9.54
C TRP A 132 -11.13 -10.57 9.52
N ALA A 133 -11.70 -11.22 10.53
CA ALA A 133 -11.92 -12.66 10.48
C ALA A 133 -12.84 -12.97 9.30
N GLY A 134 -12.40 -13.86 8.41
CA GLY A 134 -13.16 -14.23 7.20
C GLY A 134 -12.95 -13.29 5.99
N ASP A 135 -11.99 -12.35 6.03
CA ASP A 135 -11.63 -11.53 4.86
C ASP A 135 -10.99 -12.36 3.73
N SER A 136 -10.54 -13.57 4.04
CA SER A 136 -10.22 -14.62 3.07
C SER A 136 -11.32 -15.68 3.12
N ASN A 137 -12.02 -15.90 2.02
CA ASN A 137 -13.21 -16.75 1.95
C ASN A 137 -13.20 -17.64 0.69
N PHE A 138 -14.32 -18.28 0.39
CA PHE A 138 -14.48 -19.15 -0.79
C PHE A 138 -14.05 -18.46 -2.10
N MET A 139 -14.41 -17.18 -2.30
CA MET A 139 -14.04 -16.44 -3.52
C MET A 139 -12.53 -16.25 -3.64
N THR A 140 -11.84 -16.05 -2.51
CA THR A 140 -10.37 -15.92 -2.51
C THR A 140 -9.71 -17.28 -2.78
N THR A 141 -10.26 -18.36 -2.21
CA THR A 141 -9.64 -19.69 -2.25
C THR A 141 -9.93 -20.44 -3.56
N VAL A 142 -11.14 -20.35 -4.08
CA VAL A 142 -11.60 -21.08 -5.26
C VAL A 142 -11.70 -20.19 -6.51
N GLY A 143 -12.16 -18.95 -6.33
CA GLY A 143 -12.33 -17.99 -7.43
C GLY A 143 -11.10 -17.12 -7.67
N GLU A 144 -10.02 -17.26 -6.90
CA GLU A 144 -8.79 -16.43 -6.97
C GLU A 144 -9.10 -14.92 -6.99
N THR A 145 -10.27 -14.56 -6.44
CA THR A 145 -10.83 -13.21 -6.49
C THR A 145 -11.01 -12.67 -5.09
N ARG A 146 -10.51 -11.46 -4.85
CA ARG A 146 -10.79 -10.73 -3.62
C ARG A 146 -12.04 -9.88 -3.80
N VAL A 147 -12.98 -10.03 -2.89
CA VAL A 147 -14.16 -9.16 -2.83
C VAL A 147 -13.80 -7.95 -1.95
N ILE A 148 -13.87 -6.76 -2.54
CA ILE A 148 -13.67 -5.49 -1.82
C ILE A 148 -15.03 -4.80 -1.78
N PRO A 149 -15.67 -4.69 -0.62
CA PRO A 149 -17.05 -4.23 -0.52
C PRO A 149 -17.21 -2.71 -0.62
N GLU A 150 -16.13 -1.95 -0.68
CA GLU A 150 -16.14 -0.49 -0.69
C GLU A 150 -15.24 0.05 -1.81
N ASP A 151 -15.71 1.02 -2.58
CA ASP A 151 -14.92 1.67 -3.61
C ASP A 151 -13.92 2.70 -3.02
N LEU A 152 -12.95 3.12 -3.84
CA LEU A 152 -11.88 4.03 -3.40
C LEU A 152 -12.40 5.41 -3.02
N ARG A 153 -13.42 5.91 -3.69
CA ARG A 153 -13.98 7.23 -3.40
C ARG A 153 -14.66 7.24 -2.03
N THR A 154 -15.45 6.22 -1.76
CA THR A 154 -16.09 6.03 -0.45
C THR A 154 -15.06 5.90 0.66
N THR A 155 -13.98 5.11 0.44
CA THR A 155 -12.85 4.99 1.37
C THR A 155 -12.18 6.35 1.60
N TYR A 156 -11.92 7.10 0.53
CA TYR A 156 -11.31 8.43 0.63
C TYR A 156 -12.16 9.40 1.43
N ASP A 157 -13.44 9.52 1.10
CA ASP A 157 -14.37 10.42 1.78
C ASP A 157 -14.56 10.09 3.27
N LYS A 158 -14.47 8.81 3.62
CA LYS A 158 -14.51 8.33 5.01
C LYS A 158 -13.26 8.72 5.81
N LEU A 159 -12.09 8.77 5.17
CA LEU A 159 -10.79 8.94 5.85
C LEU A 159 -10.20 10.34 5.72
N ARG A 160 -10.56 11.11 4.69
CA ARG A 160 -10.07 12.48 4.51
C ARG A 160 -10.39 13.35 5.73
N GLY A 161 -9.45 14.20 6.11
CA GLY A 161 -9.58 15.11 7.25
C GLY A 161 -9.47 14.46 8.62
N ARG A 162 -9.10 13.18 8.69
CA ARG A 162 -8.85 12.48 9.96
C ARG A 162 -7.37 12.44 10.34
N PHE A 163 -6.47 12.71 9.40
CA PHE A 163 -5.03 12.86 9.63
C PHE A 163 -4.65 14.26 10.09
#